data_debe28867b1c0f5d1c9dffbe1e4dccfd
#
_entry.id   debe28867b1c0f5d1c9dffbe1e4dccfd
#
_cell.length_a   1.000
_cell.length_b   1.000
_cell.length_c   1.000
_cell.angle_alpha   90.00
_cell.angle_beta   90.00
_cell.angle_gamma   90.00
#
_symmetry.space_group_name_H-M   'P 1'
#
loop_
_entity.id
_entity.type
_entity.pdbx_description
1 polymer ?
#
loop_
_entity_poly.entity_id
_entity_poly.type
_entity_poly.pdbx_seq_one_letter_code
_entity_poly.pdbx_strand_id
1 'polypeptide(L)'
;ETILESGRLSPSSLGLEPWKFVVIQDQALRDELKAHSWGAAKQLDTASHFVLIFARKNVTSRSPYVQHMLRDIKKYEAQTIPAVEQKFDAFQADFHISDNDQALYDWSSKQTYIALGNMMTTAALLGIDSCPMEGFSLDTVTDILANKGILDTEQFGLSVMVAFGYRQQDPPKNKTRQAYEDVIEWVGPKE
;
A
#
# COMPACT_ATOMS: atom_id res chain seq x y z
N GLU A 1 2.59 6.30 15.60
CA GLU A 1 2.81 7.42 14.64
C GLU A 1 4.04 7.16 13.77
N THR A 2 5.23 6.86 14.31
CA THR A 2 6.49 6.66 13.55
C THR A 2 6.34 5.65 12.40
N ILE A 3 5.64 4.54 12.62
CA ILE A 3 5.38 3.52 11.60
C ILE A 3 4.53 4.08 10.45
N LEU A 4 3.47 4.83 10.75
CA LEU A 4 2.63 5.45 9.72
C LEU A 4 3.39 6.53 8.95
N GLU A 5 4.24 7.29 9.63
CA GLU A 5 5.09 8.31 9.02
C GLU A 5 6.12 7.69 8.06
N SER A 6 6.70 6.54 8.41
CA SER A 6 7.60 5.81 7.49
C SER A 6 6.87 5.34 6.22
N GLY A 7 5.60 4.96 6.33
CA GLY A 7 4.73 4.70 5.18
C GLY A 7 4.50 5.95 4.33
N ARG A 8 4.13 7.05 4.96
CA ARG A 8 3.87 8.33 4.30
C ARG A 8 5.09 8.87 3.55
N LEU A 9 6.28 8.73 4.14
CA LEU A 9 7.55 9.20 3.57
C LEU A 9 8.18 8.23 2.57
N SER A 10 7.51 7.11 2.26
CA SER A 10 8.03 6.12 1.33
C SER A 10 8.16 6.68 -0.08
N PRO A 11 9.17 6.26 -0.86
CA PRO A 11 9.23 6.60 -2.27
C PRO A 11 8.14 5.88 -3.06
N SER A 12 7.76 6.48 -4.18
CA SER A 12 6.85 5.86 -5.14
C SER A 12 7.25 6.23 -6.56
N SER A 13 6.77 5.48 -7.55
CA SER A 13 7.01 5.80 -8.95
C SER A 13 6.53 7.22 -9.24
N LEU A 14 7.38 8.01 -9.88
CA LEU A 14 7.17 9.43 -10.17
C LEU A 14 6.88 10.29 -8.92
N GLY A 15 7.07 9.75 -7.71
CA GLY A 15 6.78 10.40 -6.44
C GLY A 15 5.32 10.81 -6.32
N LEU A 16 4.39 9.96 -6.77
CA LEU A 16 2.95 10.28 -6.79
C LEU A 16 2.21 9.86 -5.52
N GLU A 17 2.81 9.05 -4.65
CA GLU A 17 2.23 8.67 -3.35
C GLU A 17 0.77 8.17 -3.47
N PRO A 18 0.46 7.17 -4.36
CA PRO A 18 -0.90 6.81 -4.71
C PRO A 18 -1.56 5.92 -3.65
N TRP A 19 -1.46 6.30 -2.39
CA TRP A 19 -1.96 5.54 -1.25
C TRP A 19 -2.77 6.37 -0.27
N LYS A 20 -3.56 5.66 0.55
CA LYS A 20 -4.22 6.18 1.74
C LYS A 20 -4.15 5.10 2.83
N PHE A 21 -3.72 5.48 4.02
CA PHE A 21 -3.68 4.60 5.19
C PHE A 21 -4.88 4.89 6.08
N VAL A 22 -5.63 3.86 6.45
CA VAL A 22 -6.79 3.97 7.36
C VAL A 22 -6.57 3.05 8.55
N VAL A 23 -6.43 3.63 9.72
CA VAL A 23 -6.23 2.89 10.97
C VAL A 23 -7.59 2.57 11.58
N ILE A 24 -7.88 1.28 11.74
CA ILE A 24 -9.14 0.79 12.30
C ILE A 24 -8.94 0.45 13.78
N GLN A 25 -9.50 1.28 14.66
CA GLN A 25 -9.54 1.04 16.10
C GLN A 25 -10.94 0.69 16.62
N ASP A 26 -11.97 0.93 15.81
CA ASP A 26 -13.34 0.58 16.12
C ASP A 26 -13.52 -0.95 16.12
N GLN A 27 -13.87 -1.52 17.28
CA GLN A 27 -14.01 -2.97 17.45
C GLN A 27 -15.20 -3.53 16.68
N ALA A 28 -16.29 -2.81 16.59
CA ALA A 28 -17.48 -3.28 15.86
C ALA A 28 -17.18 -3.44 14.36
N LEU A 29 -16.40 -2.52 13.78
CA LEU A 29 -15.93 -2.64 12.40
C LEU A 29 -14.94 -3.80 12.25
N ARG A 30 -14.01 -3.99 13.20
CA ARG A 30 -13.08 -5.13 13.17
C ARG A 30 -13.82 -6.47 13.20
N ASP A 31 -14.86 -6.58 14.03
CA ASP A 31 -15.68 -7.80 14.15
C ASP A 31 -16.45 -8.09 12.85
N GLU A 32 -16.97 -7.05 12.19
CA GLU A 32 -17.66 -7.18 10.91
C GLU A 32 -16.67 -7.60 9.79
N LEU A 33 -15.51 -6.97 9.69
CA LEU A 33 -14.48 -7.31 8.71
C LEU A 33 -13.93 -8.72 8.92
N LYS A 34 -13.84 -9.19 10.17
CA LYS A 34 -13.34 -10.51 10.54
C LYS A 34 -14.09 -11.65 9.87
N ALA A 35 -15.41 -11.54 9.76
CA ALA A 35 -16.24 -12.56 9.11
C ALA A 35 -15.87 -12.80 7.64
N HIS A 36 -15.23 -11.82 6.99
CA HIS A 36 -14.88 -11.83 5.58
C HIS A 36 -13.36 -11.74 5.31
N SER A 37 -12.54 -11.93 6.37
CA SER A 37 -11.08 -11.77 6.30
C SER A 37 -10.37 -12.92 6.96
N TRP A 38 -10.38 -14.10 6.30
CA TRP A 38 -9.81 -15.35 6.85
C TRP A 38 -8.32 -15.27 7.18
N GLY A 39 -7.55 -14.49 6.42
CA GLY A 39 -6.12 -14.25 6.66
C GLY A 39 -5.85 -13.26 7.79
N ALA A 40 -6.85 -12.47 8.20
CA ALA A 40 -6.74 -11.41 9.19
C ALA A 40 -7.55 -11.67 10.47
N ALA A 41 -8.31 -12.75 10.53
CA ALA A 41 -9.29 -12.98 11.58
C ALA A 41 -8.72 -12.88 13.01
N LYS A 42 -7.55 -13.46 13.25
CA LYS A 42 -6.89 -13.40 14.56
C LYS A 42 -6.33 -12.02 14.89
N GLN A 43 -5.80 -11.33 13.89
CA GLN A 43 -5.20 -10.00 14.05
C GLN A 43 -6.28 -8.94 14.27
N LEU A 44 -7.44 -9.08 13.65
CA LEU A 44 -8.60 -8.18 13.87
C LEU A 44 -9.09 -8.21 15.32
N ASP A 45 -9.01 -9.36 16.00
CA ASP A 45 -9.39 -9.47 17.41
C ASP A 45 -8.39 -8.79 18.36
N THR A 46 -7.09 -8.92 18.08
CA THR A 46 -6.07 -8.72 19.12
C THR A 46 -4.99 -7.71 18.79
N ALA A 47 -4.85 -7.32 17.52
CA ALA A 47 -3.81 -6.37 17.14
C ALA A 47 -4.02 -5.00 17.79
N SER A 48 -2.95 -4.41 18.28
CA SER A 48 -2.97 -3.06 18.83
C SER A 48 -3.48 -2.05 17.79
N HIS A 49 -2.92 -2.11 16.58
CA HIS A 49 -3.32 -1.24 15.45
C HIS A 49 -3.54 -2.11 14.21
N PHE A 50 -4.68 -1.87 13.55
CA PHE A 50 -5.02 -2.54 12.30
C PHE A 50 -5.15 -1.49 11.20
N VAL A 51 -4.41 -1.64 10.11
CA VAL A 51 -4.32 -0.64 9.06
C VAL A 51 -4.77 -1.24 7.73
N LEU A 52 -5.70 -0.56 7.08
CA LEU A 52 -6.06 -0.79 5.69
C LEU A 52 -5.22 0.13 4.81
N ILE A 53 -4.63 -0.40 3.76
CA ILE A 53 -3.86 0.38 2.79
C ILE A 53 -4.65 0.39 1.48
N PHE A 54 -5.09 1.56 1.08
CA PHE A 54 -5.81 1.77 -0.17
C PHE A 54 -4.86 2.26 -1.25
N ALA A 55 -5.02 1.73 -2.45
CA ALA A 55 -4.35 2.21 -3.65
C ALA A 55 -5.30 3.13 -4.45
N ARG A 56 -4.77 4.22 -4.97
CA ARG A 56 -5.53 5.18 -5.76
C ARG A 56 -5.82 4.62 -7.15
N LYS A 57 -7.05 4.81 -7.59
CA LYS A 57 -7.50 4.55 -8.96
C LYS A 57 -7.24 5.76 -9.86
N ASN A 58 -7.30 5.55 -11.17
CA ASN A 58 -7.28 6.63 -12.18
C ASN A 58 -6.05 7.55 -12.09
N VAL A 59 -4.87 6.99 -11.79
CA VAL A 59 -3.62 7.75 -11.69
C VAL A 59 -3.04 7.98 -13.10
N THR A 60 -3.69 8.84 -13.87
CA THR A 60 -3.24 9.30 -15.20
C THR A 60 -2.65 10.70 -15.11
N SER A 61 -1.82 11.10 -16.08
CA SER A 61 -1.15 12.40 -16.10
C SER A 61 -2.09 13.60 -15.88
N ARG A 62 -3.31 13.50 -16.43
CA ARG A 62 -4.32 14.58 -16.40
C ARG A 62 -5.39 14.39 -15.33
N SER A 63 -5.31 13.34 -14.52
CA SER A 63 -6.27 13.16 -13.43
C SER A 63 -6.18 14.32 -12.42
N PRO A 64 -7.28 14.71 -11.76
CA PRO A 64 -7.27 15.78 -10.76
C PRO A 64 -6.23 15.56 -9.67
N TYR A 65 -6.02 14.30 -9.26
CA TYR A 65 -5.02 13.94 -8.29
C TYR A 65 -3.59 14.23 -8.76
N VAL A 66 -3.23 13.77 -9.95
CA VAL A 66 -1.87 13.99 -10.48
C VAL A 66 -1.64 15.48 -10.72
N GLN A 67 -2.64 16.21 -11.21
CA GLN A 67 -2.53 17.66 -11.36
C GLN A 67 -2.31 18.37 -10.02
N HIS A 68 -3.01 17.95 -8.96
CA HIS A 68 -2.77 18.45 -7.61
C HIS A 68 -1.33 18.12 -7.15
N MET A 69 -0.87 16.89 -7.35
CA MET A 69 0.50 16.51 -7.01
C MET A 69 1.55 17.36 -7.73
N LEU A 70 1.37 17.61 -9.03
CA LEU A 70 2.33 18.41 -9.80
C LEU A 70 2.33 19.88 -9.39
N ARG A 71 1.16 20.49 -9.22
CA ARG A 71 0.98 21.92 -8.98
C ARG A 71 1.19 22.32 -7.52
N ASP A 72 0.50 21.59 -6.61
CA ASP A 72 0.36 22.03 -5.21
C ASP A 72 1.38 21.37 -4.29
N ILE A 73 1.76 20.12 -4.56
CA ILE A 73 2.71 19.38 -3.74
C ILE A 73 4.14 19.57 -4.25
N LYS A 74 4.37 19.26 -5.53
CA LYS A 74 5.70 19.37 -6.17
C LYS A 74 6.03 20.78 -6.65
N LYS A 75 5.00 21.65 -6.74
CA LYS A 75 5.14 23.07 -7.11
C LYS A 75 5.86 23.29 -8.44
N TYR A 76 5.57 22.42 -9.44
CA TYR A 76 6.09 22.64 -10.78
C TYR A 76 5.51 23.90 -11.39
N GLU A 77 6.34 24.66 -12.09
CA GLU A 77 5.91 25.82 -12.87
C GLU A 77 4.96 25.39 -13.98
N ALA A 78 3.92 26.19 -14.23
CA ALA A 78 2.85 25.85 -15.18
C ALA A 78 3.39 25.51 -16.59
N GLN A 79 4.44 26.15 -17.03
CA GLN A 79 5.08 25.91 -18.32
C GLN A 79 5.80 24.55 -18.41
N THR A 80 6.17 23.96 -17.28
CA THR A 80 6.89 22.67 -17.22
C THR A 80 5.92 21.49 -17.24
N ILE A 81 4.69 21.66 -16.75
CA ILE A 81 3.70 20.61 -16.59
C ILE A 81 3.44 19.83 -17.88
N PRO A 82 3.23 20.46 -19.07
CA PRO A 82 2.98 19.71 -20.30
C PRO A 82 4.09 18.72 -20.67
N ALA A 83 5.35 19.10 -20.44
CA ALA A 83 6.48 18.22 -20.71
C ALA A 83 6.54 17.04 -19.70
N VAL A 84 6.15 17.28 -18.45
CA VAL A 84 6.03 16.22 -17.43
C VAL A 84 4.91 15.25 -17.77
N GLU A 85 3.74 15.76 -18.17
CA GLU A 85 2.61 14.96 -18.61
C GLU A 85 2.97 14.06 -19.79
N GLN A 86 3.64 14.60 -20.80
CA GLN A 86 4.07 13.83 -21.98
C GLN A 86 5.03 12.69 -21.59
N LYS A 87 5.99 12.94 -20.69
CA LYS A 87 6.90 11.90 -20.21
C LYS A 87 6.17 10.84 -19.39
N PHE A 88 5.17 11.27 -18.61
CA PHE A 88 4.36 10.36 -17.82
C PHE A 88 3.50 9.45 -18.72
N ASP A 89 2.83 10.03 -19.71
CA ASP A 89 2.03 9.27 -20.68
C ASP A 89 2.88 8.26 -21.43
N ALA A 90 4.06 8.66 -21.90
CA ALA A 90 5.01 7.75 -22.58
C ALA A 90 5.44 6.61 -21.65
N PHE A 91 5.81 6.91 -20.40
CA PHE A 91 6.16 5.89 -19.41
C PHE A 91 5.02 4.90 -19.17
N GLN A 92 3.80 5.39 -18.98
CA GLN A 92 2.65 4.49 -18.75
C GLN A 92 2.36 3.61 -19.97
N ALA A 93 2.51 4.14 -21.18
CA ALA A 93 2.33 3.37 -22.41
C ALA A 93 3.44 2.32 -22.60
N ASP A 94 4.70 2.69 -22.44
CA ASP A 94 5.85 1.79 -22.60
C ASP A 94 5.82 0.60 -21.65
N PHE A 95 5.25 0.77 -20.46
CA PHE A 95 5.10 -0.27 -19.44
C PHE A 95 3.70 -0.90 -19.39
N HIS A 96 2.85 -0.65 -20.38
CA HIS A 96 1.49 -1.18 -20.47
C HIS A 96 0.59 -0.85 -19.25
N ILE A 97 0.93 0.22 -18.55
CA ILE A 97 0.19 0.64 -17.34
C ILE A 97 -1.15 1.27 -17.73
N SER A 98 -1.20 1.97 -18.85
CA SER A 98 -2.39 2.66 -19.35
C SER A 98 -3.27 1.81 -20.29
N ASP A 99 -2.99 0.52 -20.45
CA ASP A 99 -3.74 -0.36 -21.36
C ASP A 99 -5.20 -0.54 -20.91
N ASN A 100 -5.45 -0.55 -19.61
CA ASN A 100 -6.79 -0.62 -19.02
C ASN A 100 -6.77 -0.19 -17.54
N ASP A 101 -7.97 -0.01 -16.95
CA ASP A 101 -8.13 0.44 -15.57
C ASP A 101 -7.50 -0.51 -14.55
N GLN A 102 -7.53 -1.83 -14.81
CA GLN A 102 -6.93 -2.81 -13.91
C GLN A 102 -5.40 -2.70 -13.91
N ALA A 103 -4.76 -2.56 -15.06
CA ALA A 103 -3.31 -2.39 -15.17
C ALA A 103 -2.86 -1.09 -14.45
N LEU A 104 -3.64 -0.03 -14.59
CA LEU A 104 -3.39 1.24 -13.91
C LEU A 104 -3.53 1.11 -12.38
N TYR A 105 -4.57 0.41 -11.92
CA TYR A 105 -4.76 0.12 -10.51
C TYR A 105 -3.65 -0.78 -9.94
N ASP A 106 -3.26 -1.83 -10.66
CA ASP A 106 -2.18 -2.76 -10.25
C ASP A 106 -0.85 -2.03 -10.11
N TRP A 107 -0.56 -1.09 -11.01
CA TRP A 107 0.63 -0.24 -10.89
C TRP A 107 0.59 0.64 -9.63
N SER A 108 -0.54 1.26 -9.33
CA SER A 108 -0.74 2.03 -8.09
C SER A 108 -0.62 1.14 -6.86
N SER A 109 -1.21 -0.05 -6.90
CA SER A 109 -1.16 -1.03 -5.82
C SER A 109 0.27 -1.48 -5.51
N LYS A 110 1.13 -1.68 -6.53
CA LYS A 110 2.56 -1.98 -6.32
C LYS A 110 3.27 -0.92 -5.47
N GLN A 111 2.89 0.35 -5.60
CA GLN A 111 3.50 1.43 -4.81
C GLN A 111 3.13 1.31 -3.32
N THR A 112 1.94 0.81 -3.00
CA THR A 112 1.51 0.61 -1.60
C THR A 112 2.36 -0.44 -0.88
N TYR A 113 2.90 -1.42 -1.60
CA TYR A 113 3.79 -2.46 -1.04
C TYR A 113 5.18 -1.92 -0.69
N ILE A 114 5.63 -0.85 -1.35
CA ILE A 114 6.85 -0.13 -0.95
C ILE A 114 6.62 0.51 0.43
N ALA A 115 5.51 1.22 0.59
CA ALA A 115 5.13 1.83 1.87
C ALA A 115 4.93 0.77 2.96
N LEU A 116 4.22 -0.32 2.64
CA LEU A 116 4.03 -1.46 3.55
C LEU A 116 5.37 -2.05 4.02
N GLY A 117 6.31 -2.28 3.10
CA GLY A 117 7.64 -2.80 3.43
C GLY A 117 8.40 -1.88 4.40
N ASN A 118 8.36 -0.56 4.17
CA ASN A 118 8.97 0.42 5.06
C ASN A 118 8.29 0.46 6.44
N MET A 119 6.95 0.41 6.48
CA MET A 119 6.21 0.34 7.75
C MET A 119 6.57 -0.90 8.56
N MET A 120 6.65 -2.08 7.91
CA MET A 120 7.02 -3.33 8.59
C MET A 120 8.47 -3.32 9.07
N THR A 121 9.39 -2.78 8.29
CA THR A 121 10.80 -2.62 8.67
C THR A 121 10.94 -1.68 9.85
N THR A 122 10.24 -0.53 9.81
CA THR A 122 10.23 0.44 10.93
C THR A 122 9.64 -0.19 12.18
N ALA A 123 8.54 -0.95 12.07
CA ALA A 123 7.96 -1.67 13.21
C ALA A 123 8.98 -2.63 13.83
N ALA A 124 9.68 -3.41 13.01
CA ALA A 124 10.70 -4.35 13.48
C ALA A 124 11.85 -3.64 14.22
N LEU A 125 12.32 -2.49 13.72
CA LEU A 125 13.34 -1.67 14.37
C LEU A 125 12.88 -1.10 15.72
N LEU A 126 11.58 -0.90 15.89
CA LEU A 126 10.96 -0.46 17.16
C LEU A 126 10.60 -1.63 18.09
N GLY A 127 10.92 -2.88 17.72
CA GLY A 127 10.54 -4.05 18.50
C GLY A 127 9.05 -4.39 18.44
N ILE A 128 8.34 -3.90 17.42
CA ILE A 128 6.92 -4.13 17.19
C ILE A 128 6.77 -5.14 16.06
N ASP A 129 5.94 -6.17 16.28
CA ASP A 129 5.62 -7.13 15.23
C ASP A 129 4.61 -6.57 14.24
N SER A 130 4.69 -7.08 13.01
CA SER A 130 3.75 -6.76 11.94
C SER A 130 3.31 -8.01 11.18
N CYS A 131 2.10 -7.96 10.64
CA CYS A 131 1.56 -9.04 9.81
C CYS A 131 0.80 -8.43 8.63
N PRO A 132 1.34 -8.52 7.39
CA PRO A 132 0.61 -8.13 6.20
C PRO A 132 -0.35 -9.24 5.79
N MET A 133 -1.51 -8.88 5.25
CA MET A 133 -2.59 -9.82 4.94
C MET A 133 -3.30 -9.44 3.64
N GLU A 134 -3.49 -10.46 2.78
CA GLU A 134 -4.29 -10.38 1.55
C GLU A 134 -5.48 -11.35 1.57
N GLY A 135 -5.60 -12.17 2.64
CA GLY A 135 -6.61 -13.20 2.77
C GLY A 135 -7.96 -12.64 3.22
N PHE A 136 -8.69 -11.98 2.33
CA PHE A 136 -10.04 -11.43 2.56
C PHE A 136 -10.88 -11.50 1.28
N SER A 137 -12.21 -11.45 1.44
CA SER A 137 -13.15 -11.31 0.32
C SER A 137 -13.14 -9.86 -0.15
N LEU A 138 -12.43 -9.59 -1.26
CA LEU A 138 -12.21 -8.21 -1.73
C LEU A 138 -13.51 -7.45 -1.94
N ASP A 139 -14.48 -8.04 -2.66
CA ASP A 139 -15.74 -7.38 -2.98
C ASP A 139 -16.54 -7.10 -1.71
N THR A 140 -16.71 -8.10 -0.85
CA THR A 140 -17.50 -7.96 0.40
C THR A 140 -16.88 -6.94 1.35
N VAL A 141 -15.56 -6.97 1.52
CA VAL A 141 -14.85 -6.00 2.39
C VAL A 141 -14.94 -4.60 1.79
N THR A 142 -14.80 -4.47 0.47
CA THR A 142 -14.96 -3.20 -0.24
C THR A 142 -16.36 -2.62 -0.01
N ASP A 143 -17.41 -3.43 -0.15
CA ASP A 143 -18.81 -3.02 0.06
C ASP A 143 -19.04 -2.56 1.51
N ILE A 144 -18.55 -3.30 2.50
CA ILE A 144 -18.64 -2.90 3.92
C ILE A 144 -18.00 -1.54 4.14
N LEU A 145 -16.79 -1.33 3.65
CA LEU A 145 -16.05 -0.08 3.83
C LEU A 145 -16.70 1.08 3.08
N ALA A 146 -17.23 0.84 1.88
CA ALA A 146 -17.93 1.84 1.08
C ALA A 146 -19.25 2.26 1.74
N ASN A 147 -20.07 1.31 2.19
CA ASN A 147 -21.34 1.57 2.87
C ASN A 147 -21.16 2.36 4.17
N LYS A 148 -20.00 2.25 4.81
CA LYS A 148 -19.65 3.03 6.02
C LYS A 148 -18.97 4.38 5.69
N GLY A 149 -18.78 4.70 4.41
CA GLY A 149 -18.12 5.94 3.99
C GLY A 149 -16.62 5.98 4.30
N ILE A 150 -15.99 4.83 4.56
CA ILE A 150 -14.56 4.71 4.86
C ILE A 150 -13.74 4.64 3.57
N LEU A 151 -14.26 3.94 2.56
CA LEU A 151 -13.66 3.77 1.25
C LEU A 151 -14.50 4.48 0.18
N ASP A 152 -13.93 5.48 -0.46
CA ASP A 152 -14.45 6.06 -1.70
C ASP A 152 -13.99 5.18 -2.87
N THR A 153 -14.89 4.34 -3.37
CA THR A 153 -14.60 3.35 -4.42
C THR A 153 -14.33 3.96 -5.79
N GLU A 154 -14.71 5.22 -6.02
CA GLU A 154 -14.38 5.94 -7.25
C GLU A 154 -12.90 6.34 -7.28
N GLN A 155 -12.33 6.65 -6.11
CA GLN A 155 -10.97 7.12 -6.01
C GLN A 155 -9.97 6.06 -5.57
N PHE A 156 -10.41 5.04 -4.82
CA PHE A 156 -9.52 4.06 -4.20
C PHE A 156 -10.05 2.64 -4.33
N GLY A 157 -9.13 1.68 -4.25
CA GLY A 157 -9.41 0.28 -3.99
C GLY A 157 -8.60 -0.21 -2.79
N LEU A 158 -9.10 -1.24 -2.10
CA LEU A 158 -8.35 -1.90 -1.02
C LEU A 158 -7.21 -2.72 -1.64
N SER A 159 -5.97 -2.41 -1.24
CA SER A 159 -4.77 -3.09 -1.73
C SER A 159 -4.33 -4.21 -0.79
N VAL A 160 -4.09 -3.88 0.47
CA VAL A 160 -3.56 -4.81 1.46
C VAL A 160 -3.94 -4.35 2.87
N MET A 161 -3.98 -5.28 3.82
CA MET A 161 -4.14 -4.99 5.24
C MET A 161 -2.84 -5.27 5.98
N VAL A 162 -2.60 -4.57 7.09
CA VAL A 162 -1.48 -4.86 7.99
C VAL A 162 -1.86 -4.62 9.44
N ALA A 163 -1.45 -5.55 10.30
CA ALA A 163 -1.60 -5.43 11.75
C ALA A 163 -0.25 -5.11 12.40
N PHE A 164 -0.27 -4.31 13.48
CA PHE A 164 0.88 -4.00 14.32
C PHE A 164 0.55 -4.25 15.78
N GLY A 165 1.53 -4.78 16.51
CA GLY A 165 1.39 -5.03 17.96
C GLY A 165 2.55 -5.82 18.52
N TYR A 166 2.52 -6.06 19.83
CA TYR A 166 3.47 -6.96 20.47
C TYR A 166 2.94 -8.37 20.42
N ARG A 167 3.80 -9.35 20.07
CA ARG A 167 3.40 -10.76 20.09
C ARG A 167 3.15 -11.22 21.53
N GLN A 168 2.14 -12.05 21.70
CA GLN A 168 1.84 -12.67 23.00
C GLN A 168 2.83 -13.79 23.33
N GLN A 169 3.31 -14.50 22.30
CA GLN A 169 4.28 -15.59 22.43
C GLN A 169 5.14 -15.66 21.17
N ASP A 170 6.31 -16.25 21.30
CA ASP A 170 7.17 -16.48 20.15
C ASP A 170 6.54 -17.44 19.14
N PRO A 171 6.85 -17.26 17.84
CA PRO A 171 6.38 -18.19 16.82
C PRO A 171 6.82 -19.62 17.12
N PRO A 172 5.93 -20.63 16.95
CA PRO A 172 6.25 -22.02 17.27
C PRO A 172 7.31 -22.63 16.34
N LYS A 173 7.62 -21.97 15.24
CA LYS A 173 8.61 -22.38 14.24
C LYS A 173 9.44 -21.18 13.81
N ASN A 174 10.71 -21.44 13.54
CA ASN A 174 11.59 -20.45 12.92
C ASN A 174 11.12 -20.10 11.51
N LYS A 175 11.41 -18.88 11.08
CA LYS A 175 11.16 -18.45 9.70
C LYS A 175 12.00 -19.28 8.73
N THR A 176 11.38 -19.80 7.70
CA THR A 176 12.08 -20.47 6.59
C THR A 176 12.20 -19.52 5.41
N ARG A 177 13.34 -19.54 4.74
CA ARG A 177 13.62 -18.76 3.54
C ARG A 177 14.43 -19.63 2.58
N GLN A 178 14.40 -19.27 1.30
CA GLN A 178 15.35 -19.79 0.32
C GLN A 178 16.78 -19.44 0.73
N ALA A 179 17.77 -20.19 0.24
CA ALA A 179 19.17 -19.84 0.46
C ALA A 179 19.49 -18.47 -0.18
N TYR A 180 20.49 -17.80 0.40
CA TYR A 180 20.91 -16.48 -0.08
C TYR A 180 21.27 -16.51 -1.58
N GLU A 181 21.97 -17.54 -1.99
CA GLU A 181 22.48 -17.74 -3.34
C GLU A 181 21.37 -18.01 -4.37
N ASP A 182 20.22 -18.51 -3.92
CA ASP A 182 19.07 -18.76 -4.81
C ASP A 182 18.32 -17.47 -5.20
N VAL A 183 18.49 -16.41 -4.42
CA VAL A 183 17.74 -15.15 -4.59
C VAL A 183 18.63 -13.93 -4.84
N ILE A 184 19.94 -14.06 -4.65
CA ILE A 184 20.89 -12.95 -4.81
C ILE A 184 22.08 -13.40 -5.68
N GLU A 185 22.23 -12.74 -6.80
CA GLU A 185 23.34 -12.93 -7.73
C GLU A 185 24.21 -11.68 -7.75
N TRP A 186 25.53 -11.88 -7.68
CA TRP A 186 26.53 -10.82 -7.81
C TRP A 186 27.11 -10.82 -9.22
N VAL A 187 26.92 -9.76 -9.96
CA VAL A 187 27.55 -9.58 -11.28
C VAL A 187 28.76 -8.67 -11.13
N GLY A 188 29.96 -9.29 -11.18
CA GLY A 188 31.23 -8.61 -10.94
C GLY A 188 31.93 -9.05 -9.66
N PRO A 189 33.11 -8.49 -9.34
CA PRO A 189 33.85 -8.86 -8.13
C PRO A 189 33.06 -8.50 -6.87
N LYS A 190 33.02 -9.42 -5.91
CA LYS A 190 32.62 -9.14 -4.53
C LYS A 190 33.79 -8.42 -3.87
N GLU A 191 33.61 -7.14 -3.51
CA GLU A 191 34.56 -6.44 -2.65
C GLU A 191 34.55 -7.00 -1.22
#